data_82faa357530605e755a53b2b23c12229
#
_entry.id   82faa357530605e755a53b2b23c12229
#
_cell.length_a   1.000
_cell.length_b   1.000
_cell.length_c   1.000
_cell.angle_alpha   90.00
_cell.angle_beta   90.00
_cell.angle_gamma   90.00
#
_symmetry.space_group_name_H-M   'P 1'
#
loop_
_entity.id
_entity.type
_entity.pdbx_description
1 polymer ?
#
loop_
_entity_poly.entity_id
_entity_poly.type
_entity_poly.pdbx_seq_one_letter_code
_entity_poly.pdbx_strand_id
1 'polypeptide(L)'
;MANQTVSSKLEPWHDLTGKVVMVTGASSGLGREFCIDLAKAGCRIIAAARRIDRLVSLCDEINQLGRNGGACTSANCEVADYVRAVAVELDVSGKGPTVEASVKKAWAAFGRIDGLINNAGVRGNVRSPLDLTEEEWESTTRTNLTGTWLVSKYVCIRMREAHHGGSIINISSIVGLDRGQLPGALAYATSKTGVVTLTKVMALEMGAYKIRVNSINPGIFRSEITKGLMEKDWLNNVAERTSPLRTFGATDPALTKLARYLIHDMSRYISGNVFIPDAGVTLPGVPIFSSL
;
A
#
# COMPACT_ATOMS: atom_id res chain seq x y z
N MET A 1 7.40 -46.58 10.90
CA MET A 1 7.70 -45.24 10.37
C MET A 1 6.58 -44.30 10.82
N ALA A 2 6.85 -43.45 11.80
CA ALA A 2 5.84 -42.56 12.37
C ALA A 2 5.60 -41.41 11.43
N ASN A 3 4.37 -41.28 10.94
CA ASN A 3 3.89 -40.08 10.24
C ASN A 3 3.91 -38.92 11.24
N GLN A 4 4.96 -38.12 11.21
CA GLN A 4 4.91 -36.77 11.80
C GLN A 4 4.01 -35.91 10.94
N THR A 5 2.77 -35.73 11.37
CA THR A 5 1.89 -34.66 10.93
C THR A 5 2.60 -33.35 11.27
N VAL A 6 3.23 -32.73 10.27
CA VAL A 6 3.75 -31.38 10.39
C VAL A 6 2.51 -30.48 10.55
N SER A 7 2.21 -30.12 11.80
CA SER A 7 1.26 -29.06 12.10
C SER A 7 1.77 -27.82 11.37
N SER A 8 1.10 -27.40 10.31
CA SER A 8 1.38 -26.15 9.60
C SER A 8 0.98 -24.98 10.51
N LYS A 9 1.83 -24.67 11.48
CA LYS A 9 1.72 -23.40 12.21
C LYS A 9 1.92 -22.31 11.16
N LEU A 10 0.87 -21.55 10.90
CA LEU A 10 0.97 -20.36 10.06
C LEU A 10 2.06 -19.45 10.64
N GLU A 11 2.84 -18.83 9.74
CA GLU A 11 3.86 -17.87 10.16
C GLU A 11 3.23 -16.71 10.94
N PRO A 12 3.90 -16.13 11.95
CA PRO A 12 3.31 -15.13 12.84
C PRO A 12 2.66 -13.93 12.14
N TRP A 13 3.21 -13.51 11.01
CA TRP A 13 2.64 -12.39 10.23
C TRP A 13 1.33 -12.71 9.50
N HIS A 14 0.83 -13.92 9.58
CA HIS A 14 -0.51 -14.27 9.14
C HIS A 14 -1.58 -13.83 10.13
N ASP A 15 -1.24 -13.59 11.39
CA ASP A 15 -2.12 -13.07 12.42
C ASP A 15 -1.70 -11.64 12.82
N LEU A 16 -2.55 -10.69 12.47
CA LEU A 16 -2.42 -9.27 12.80
C LEU A 16 -3.55 -8.79 13.70
N THR A 17 -4.16 -9.71 14.45
CA THR A 17 -5.27 -9.41 15.36
C THR A 17 -4.88 -8.28 16.33
N GLY A 18 -5.77 -7.30 16.47
CA GLY A 18 -5.58 -6.13 17.33
C GLY A 18 -4.83 -4.96 16.66
N LYS A 19 -4.23 -5.14 15.48
CA LYS A 19 -3.62 -4.02 14.73
C LYS A 19 -4.70 -3.21 14.00
N VAL A 20 -4.52 -1.90 13.97
CA VAL A 20 -5.34 -0.96 13.21
C VAL A 20 -4.52 -0.43 12.03
N VAL A 21 -5.00 -0.63 10.81
CA VAL A 21 -4.28 -0.22 9.61
C VAL A 21 -5.12 0.76 8.78
N MET A 22 -4.55 1.92 8.52
CA MET A 22 -5.11 2.90 7.59
C MET A 22 -4.52 2.70 6.19
N VAL A 23 -5.39 2.66 5.17
CA VAL A 23 -4.99 2.51 3.76
C VAL A 23 -5.56 3.67 2.96
N THR A 24 -4.70 4.46 2.32
CA THR A 24 -5.13 5.52 1.41
C THR A 24 -5.34 4.99 -0.02
N GLY A 25 -6.27 5.61 -0.78
CA GLY A 25 -6.64 5.10 -2.10
C GLY A 25 -7.34 3.73 -2.05
N ALA A 26 -8.04 3.44 -0.95
CA ALA A 26 -8.67 2.15 -0.67
C ALA A 26 -9.90 1.85 -1.56
N SER A 27 -10.41 2.82 -2.32
CA SER A 27 -11.64 2.67 -3.10
C SER A 27 -11.52 1.76 -4.33
N SER A 28 -10.31 1.31 -4.69
CA SER A 28 -10.07 0.43 -5.84
C SER A 28 -8.66 -0.16 -5.87
N GLY A 29 -8.43 -1.11 -6.78
CA GLY A 29 -7.11 -1.66 -7.12
C GLY A 29 -6.34 -2.18 -5.91
N LEU A 30 -5.03 -1.89 -5.86
CA LEU A 30 -4.13 -2.36 -4.82
C LEU A 30 -4.61 -2.00 -3.40
N GLY A 31 -5.13 -0.78 -3.22
CA GLY A 31 -5.60 -0.31 -1.90
C GLY A 31 -6.77 -1.13 -1.37
N ARG A 32 -7.73 -1.50 -2.25
CA ARG A 32 -8.87 -2.35 -1.89
C ARG A 32 -8.39 -3.75 -1.50
N GLU A 33 -7.47 -4.32 -2.25
CA GLU A 33 -6.92 -5.65 -1.98
C GLU A 33 -6.11 -5.68 -0.68
N PHE A 34 -5.34 -4.64 -0.37
CA PHE A 34 -4.69 -4.50 0.94
C PHE A 34 -5.71 -4.49 2.08
N CYS A 35 -6.80 -3.74 1.95
CA CYS A 35 -7.83 -3.68 2.99
C CYS A 35 -8.44 -5.06 3.26
N ILE A 36 -8.82 -5.79 2.21
CA ILE A 36 -9.44 -7.12 2.32
C ILE A 36 -8.48 -8.13 2.93
N ASP A 37 -7.22 -8.16 2.44
CA ASP A 37 -6.23 -9.12 2.91
C ASP A 37 -5.83 -8.87 4.37
N LEU A 38 -5.63 -7.61 4.76
CA LEU A 38 -5.32 -7.24 6.14
C LEU A 38 -6.49 -7.53 7.08
N ALA A 39 -7.73 -7.32 6.63
CA ALA A 39 -8.90 -7.70 7.40
C ALA A 39 -8.99 -9.22 7.62
N LYS A 40 -8.66 -10.03 6.60
CA LYS A 40 -8.55 -11.50 6.74
C LYS A 40 -7.46 -11.91 7.73
N ALA A 41 -6.41 -11.09 7.89
CA ALA A 41 -5.35 -11.30 8.89
C ALA A 41 -5.72 -10.78 10.30
N GLY A 42 -6.94 -10.32 10.53
CA GLY A 42 -7.42 -9.88 11.84
C GLY A 42 -7.27 -8.38 12.13
N CYS A 43 -6.77 -7.57 11.18
CA CYS A 43 -6.69 -6.12 11.36
C CYS A 43 -8.07 -5.47 11.42
N ARG A 44 -8.15 -4.35 12.16
CA ARG A 44 -9.17 -3.32 11.92
C ARG A 44 -8.70 -2.38 10.83
N ILE A 45 -9.58 -2.02 9.90
CA ILE A 45 -9.25 -1.28 8.69
C ILE A 45 -9.85 0.11 8.71
N ILE A 46 -9.04 1.11 8.42
CA ILE A 46 -9.48 2.46 8.11
C ILE A 46 -9.27 2.66 6.61
N ALA A 47 -10.34 2.48 5.84
CA ALA A 47 -10.33 2.65 4.40
C ALA A 47 -10.50 4.14 4.05
N ALA A 48 -9.49 4.75 3.42
CA ALA A 48 -9.49 6.18 3.15
C ALA A 48 -9.36 6.48 1.65
N ALA A 49 -10.26 7.28 1.09
CA ALA A 49 -10.22 7.77 -0.29
C ALA A 49 -11.26 8.90 -0.50
N ARG A 50 -11.31 9.45 -1.72
CA ARG A 50 -12.30 10.47 -2.12
C ARG A 50 -13.69 9.90 -2.41
N ARG A 51 -13.76 8.67 -2.96
CA ARG A 51 -14.99 7.99 -3.38
C ARG A 51 -15.61 7.26 -2.20
N ILE A 52 -16.40 8.00 -1.41
CA ILE A 52 -16.96 7.49 -0.15
C ILE A 52 -17.94 6.33 -0.37
N ASP A 53 -18.73 6.35 -1.44
CA ASP A 53 -19.65 5.30 -1.84
C ASP A 53 -18.94 3.93 -1.97
N ARG A 54 -17.79 3.92 -2.65
CA ARG A 54 -16.98 2.70 -2.81
C ARG A 54 -16.32 2.26 -1.50
N LEU A 55 -15.97 3.22 -0.63
CA LEU A 55 -15.42 2.89 0.69
C LEU A 55 -16.46 2.25 1.59
N VAL A 56 -17.69 2.76 1.60
CA VAL A 56 -18.79 2.17 2.37
C VAL A 56 -19.02 0.74 1.91
N SER A 57 -19.15 0.50 0.59
CA SER A 57 -19.30 -0.84 0.04
C SER A 57 -18.17 -1.80 0.45
N LEU A 58 -16.90 -1.33 0.42
CA LEU A 58 -15.75 -2.11 0.86
C LEU A 58 -15.81 -2.42 2.36
N CYS A 59 -16.17 -1.44 3.19
CA CYS A 59 -16.29 -1.63 4.63
C CYS A 59 -17.43 -2.62 4.98
N ASP A 60 -18.55 -2.56 4.28
CA ASP A 60 -19.64 -3.51 4.45
C ASP A 60 -19.22 -4.93 4.11
N GLU A 61 -18.50 -5.12 2.99
CA GLU A 61 -17.91 -6.41 2.61
C GLU A 61 -16.97 -6.94 3.70
N ILE A 62 -16.06 -6.11 4.22
CA ILE A 62 -15.11 -6.52 5.27
C ILE A 62 -15.86 -6.84 6.58
N ASN A 63 -16.84 -6.05 6.96
CA ASN A 63 -17.62 -6.27 8.17
C ASN A 63 -18.45 -7.56 8.09
N GLN A 64 -18.92 -7.94 6.89
CA GLN A 64 -19.61 -9.22 6.66
C GLN A 64 -18.67 -10.43 6.76
N LEU A 65 -17.41 -10.31 6.30
CA LEU A 65 -16.41 -11.38 6.45
C LEU A 65 -16.18 -11.75 7.92
N GLY A 66 -16.28 -10.79 8.83
CA GLY A 66 -16.17 -11.03 10.27
C GLY A 66 -17.35 -11.81 10.88
N ARG A 67 -18.55 -11.66 10.31
CA ARG A 67 -19.76 -12.36 10.77
C ARG A 67 -19.80 -13.83 10.36
N ASN A 68 -19.26 -14.15 9.19
CA ASN A 68 -19.27 -15.50 8.63
C ASN A 68 -18.11 -16.39 9.11
N GLY A 69 -17.10 -15.80 9.78
CA GLY A 69 -15.87 -16.47 10.22
C GLY A 69 -15.94 -17.09 11.63
N GLY A 70 -17.11 -17.36 12.18
CA GLY A 70 -17.41 -18.25 13.30
C GLY A 70 -16.35 -18.42 14.41
N ALA A 71 -15.88 -17.35 15.04
CA ALA A 71 -15.01 -17.42 16.20
C ALA A 71 -15.64 -16.79 17.45
N CYS A 72 -16.91 -17.08 17.69
CA CYS A 72 -17.54 -16.79 18.96
C CYS A 72 -18.26 -18.06 19.46
N THR A 73 -17.53 -18.88 20.22
CA THR A 73 -18.08 -20.10 20.86
C THR A 73 -18.64 -19.83 22.26
N SER A 74 -18.76 -18.56 22.67
CA SER A 74 -19.37 -18.22 23.96
C SER A 74 -20.76 -17.61 23.77
N ALA A 75 -21.74 -18.14 24.47
CA ALA A 75 -23.19 -17.80 24.40
C ALA A 75 -23.53 -16.35 24.83
N ASN A 76 -22.58 -15.52 25.16
CA ASN A 76 -22.76 -14.15 25.63
C ASN A 76 -22.03 -13.08 24.78
N CYS A 77 -21.65 -13.41 23.55
CA CYS A 77 -21.09 -12.40 22.65
C CYS A 77 -22.24 -11.71 21.94
N GLU A 78 -22.60 -10.51 22.38
CA GLU A 78 -23.51 -9.65 21.66
C GLU A 78 -22.89 -9.35 20.30
N VAL A 79 -23.46 -9.92 19.24
CA VAL A 79 -22.99 -9.83 17.83
C VAL A 79 -23.07 -8.40 17.30
N ALA A 80 -23.49 -7.44 18.11
CA ALA A 80 -23.91 -6.11 17.69
C ALA A 80 -22.78 -5.12 17.38
N ASP A 81 -21.51 -5.28 17.85
CA ASP A 81 -20.58 -4.13 17.81
C ASP A 81 -19.13 -4.39 17.36
N TYR A 82 -18.82 -5.47 16.67
CA TYR A 82 -17.45 -5.61 16.19
C TYR A 82 -17.24 -5.02 14.78
N VAL A 83 -17.25 -3.68 14.70
CA VAL A 83 -16.86 -2.95 13.48
C VAL A 83 -15.39 -3.22 13.18
N ARG A 84 -15.11 -3.89 12.07
CA ARG A 84 -13.77 -4.23 11.60
C ARG A 84 -13.22 -3.22 10.59
N ALA A 85 -14.08 -2.53 9.85
CA ALA A 85 -13.70 -1.55 8.86
C ALA A 85 -14.58 -0.30 8.93
N VAL A 86 -13.94 0.85 8.76
CA VAL A 86 -14.60 2.16 8.68
C VAL A 86 -14.12 2.92 7.45
N ALA A 87 -15.04 3.68 6.85
CA ALA A 87 -14.77 4.55 5.72
C ALA A 87 -14.42 5.97 6.19
N VAL A 88 -13.35 6.54 5.66
CA VAL A 88 -12.94 7.92 5.93
C VAL A 88 -12.73 8.65 4.59
N GLU A 89 -13.49 9.72 4.38
CA GLU A 89 -13.25 10.57 3.23
C GLU A 89 -11.91 11.30 3.38
N LEU A 90 -11.02 11.10 2.40
CA LEU A 90 -9.70 11.72 2.35
C LEU A 90 -9.30 12.01 0.91
N ASP A 91 -9.13 13.27 0.59
CA ASP A 91 -8.37 13.70 -0.58
C ASP A 91 -6.93 14.02 -0.15
N VAL A 92 -5.99 13.15 -0.53
CA VAL A 92 -4.57 13.34 -0.20
C VAL A 92 -3.95 14.55 -0.91
N SER A 93 -4.57 15.04 -2.00
CA SER A 93 -4.14 16.26 -2.71
C SER A 93 -4.64 17.55 -2.04
N GLY A 94 -5.47 17.44 -1.01
CA GLY A 94 -6.00 18.56 -0.25
C GLY A 94 -4.92 19.38 0.47
N LYS A 95 -5.30 20.56 0.97
CA LYS A 95 -4.41 21.39 1.82
C LYS A 95 -4.14 20.69 3.15
N GLY A 96 -3.00 21.02 3.78
CA GLY A 96 -2.56 20.42 5.05
C GLY A 96 -3.67 20.32 6.12
N PRO A 97 -4.38 21.42 6.46
CA PRO A 97 -5.45 21.35 7.48
C PRO A 97 -6.59 20.40 7.13
N THR A 98 -6.94 20.25 5.84
CA THR A 98 -7.99 19.31 5.39
C THR A 98 -7.52 17.85 5.56
N VAL A 99 -6.28 17.55 5.16
CA VAL A 99 -5.68 16.22 5.36
C VAL A 99 -5.57 15.89 6.85
N GLU A 100 -5.15 16.85 7.68
CA GLU A 100 -5.07 16.70 9.14
C GLU A 100 -6.42 16.36 9.76
N ALA A 101 -7.49 17.08 9.37
CA ALA A 101 -8.84 16.82 9.84
C ALA A 101 -9.31 15.40 9.51
N SER A 102 -9.02 14.92 8.29
CA SER A 102 -9.35 13.54 7.89
C SER A 102 -8.53 12.49 8.65
N VAL A 103 -7.23 12.74 8.89
CA VAL A 103 -6.40 11.85 9.71
C VAL A 103 -6.88 11.85 11.17
N LYS A 104 -7.32 12.99 11.72
CA LYS A 104 -7.93 13.06 13.05
C LYS A 104 -9.19 12.20 13.16
N LYS A 105 -10.08 12.25 12.14
CA LYS A 105 -11.26 11.38 12.07
C LYS A 105 -10.86 9.89 11.97
N ALA A 106 -9.86 9.57 11.14
CA ALA A 106 -9.32 8.23 11.01
C ALA A 106 -8.79 7.69 12.36
N TRP A 107 -8.00 8.47 13.06
CA TRP A 107 -7.50 8.11 14.38
C TRP A 107 -8.62 7.87 15.40
N ALA A 108 -9.61 8.76 15.44
CA ALA A 108 -10.72 8.69 16.38
C ALA A 108 -11.59 7.43 16.19
N ALA A 109 -11.63 6.85 14.99
CA ALA A 109 -12.46 5.69 14.69
C ALA A 109 -12.11 4.46 15.55
N PHE A 110 -10.83 4.25 15.87
CA PHE A 110 -10.37 3.14 16.70
C PHE A 110 -9.39 3.56 17.80
N GLY A 111 -9.17 4.87 17.99
CA GLY A 111 -8.28 5.42 19.00
C GLY A 111 -6.78 5.20 18.73
N ARG A 112 -6.41 4.53 17.63
CA ARG A 112 -5.02 4.24 17.24
C ARG A 112 -4.89 3.95 15.75
N ILE A 113 -3.68 4.04 15.24
CA ILE A 113 -3.25 3.53 13.94
C ILE A 113 -1.88 2.89 14.15
N ASP A 114 -1.77 1.56 13.92
CA ASP A 114 -0.51 0.80 14.04
C ASP A 114 0.24 0.74 12.71
N GLY A 115 -0.49 0.75 11.62
CA GLY A 115 0.05 0.74 10.26
C GLY A 115 -0.61 1.77 9.36
N LEU A 116 0.18 2.39 8.49
CA LEU A 116 -0.30 3.24 7.40
C LEU A 116 0.22 2.72 6.07
N ILE A 117 -0.67 2.48 5.11
CA ILE A 117 -0.29 2.21 3.72
C ILE A 117 -0.67 3.43 2.88
N ASN A 118 0.32 4.20 2.48
CA ASN A 118 0.17 5.29 1.52
C ASN A 118 0.14 4.71 0.11
N ASN A 119 -1.07 4.40 -0.36
CA ASN A 119 -1.28 3.81 -1.68
C ASN A 119 -1.96 4.78 -2.67
N ALA A 120 -2.63 5.83 -2.20
CA ALA A 120 -3.25 6.80 -3.08
C ALA A 120 -2.26 7.38 -4.09
N GLY A 121 -2.63 7.40 -5.37
CA GLY A 121 -1.78 7.93 -6.42
C GLY A 121 -2.50 8.03 -7.76
N VAL A 122 -1.92 8.83 -8.65
CA VAL A 122 -2.35 9.01 -10.05
C VAL A 122 -1.15 8.87 -10.96
N ARG A 123 -1.35 8.37 -12.19
CA ARG A 123 -0.29 8.23 -13.18
C ARG A 123 -0.11 9.48 -14.04
N GLY A 124 -1.18 10.21 -14.28
CA GLY A 124 -1.24 11.25 -15.31
C GLY A 124 -1.30 10.66 -16.74
N ASN A 125 -1.23 11.52 -17.73
CA ASN A 125 -1.21 11.13 -19.13
C ASN A 125 0.22 10.83 -19.60
N VAL A 126 0.33 10.09 -20.70
CA VAL A 126 1.62 9.90 -21.40
C VAL A 126 1.88 11.12 -22.26
N ARG A 127 2.89 11.93 -21.88
CA ARG A 127 3.24 13.16 -22.57
C ARG A 127 4.76 13.34 -22.66
N SER A 128 5.21 13.97 -23.75
CA SER A 128 6.59 14.47 -23.83
C SER A 128 6.83 15.48 -22.70
N PRO A 129 8.04 15.61 -22.18
CA PRO A 129 8.39 16.70 -21.26
C PRO A 129 8.09 18.10 -21.79
N LEU A 130 8.05 18.27 -23.11
CA LEU A 130 7.74 19.56 -23.77
C LEU A 130 6.23 19.86 -23.83
N ASP A 131 5.39 18.81 -23.75
CA ASP A 131 3.93 18.92 -23.85
C ASP A 131 3.22 18.71 -22.50
N LEU A 132 3.98 18.39 -21.45
CA LEU A 132 3.45 18.24 -20.10
C LEU A 132 3.06 19.61 -19.55
N THR A 133 1.79 19.77 -19.18
CA THR A 133 1.33 21.05 -18.60
C THR A 133 1.74 21.17 -17.13
N GLU A 134 1.83 22.42 -16.66
CA GLU A 134 2.14 22.72 -15.25
C GLU A 134 1.07 22.15 -14.32
N GLU A 135 -0.22 22.25 -14.71
CA GLU A 135 -1.33 21.72 -13.91
C GLU A 135 -1.26 20.20 -13.75
N GLU A 136 -0.88 19.47 -14.81
CA GLU A 136 -0.72 18.01 -14.74
C GLU A 136 0.49 17.62 -13.88
N TRP A 137 1.60 18.37 -14.00
CA TRP A 137 2.77 18.22 -13.14
C TRP A 137 2.40 18.46 -11.68
N GLU A 138 1.76 19.59 -11.36
CA GLU A 138 1.35 19.94 -10.00
C GLU A 138 0.36 18.92 -9.42
N SER A 139 -0.66 18.55 -10.17
CA SER A 139 -1.66 17.58 -9.73
C SER A 139 -1.03 16.23 -9.41
N THR A 140 -0.12 15.74 -10.25
CA THR A 140 0.55 14.47 -10.07
C THR A 140 1.49 14.50 -8.87
N THR A 141 2.35 15.50 -8.77
CA THR A 141 3.29 15.65 -7.66
C THR A 141 2.56 15.93 -6.34
N ARG A 142 1.52 16.73 -6.39
CA ARG A 142 0.67 17.05 -5.25
C ARG A 142 0.02 15.80 -4.67
N THR A 143 -0.55 14.95 -5.53
CA THR A 143 -1.21 13.72 -5.10
C THR A 143 -0.19 12.68 -4.59
N ASN A 144 0.81 12.36 -5.42
CA ASN A 144 1.68 11.22 -5.18
C ASN A 144 2.75 11.48 -4.12
N LEU A 145 3.31 12.68 -4.08
CA LEU A 145 4.45 13.02 -3.22
C LEU A 145 4.01 13.85 -2.02
N THR A 146 3.43 15.04 -2.26
CA THR A 146 3.02 15.93 -1.18
C THR A 146 1.93 15.28 -0.33
N GLY A 147 0.95 14.60 -0.95
CA GLY A 147 -0.10 13.87 -0.26
C GLY A 147 0.43 12.75 0.61
N THR A 148 1.36 11.93 0.09
CA THR A 148 2.04 10.88 0.86
C THR A 148 2.75 11.46 2.08
N TRP A 149 3.48 12.57 1.91
CA TRP A 149 4.13 13.26 3.03
C TRP A 149 3.14 13.78 4.06
N LEU A 150 2.08 14.50 3.65
CA LEU A 150 1.12 15.09 4.58
C LEU A 150 0.38 14.03 5.40
N VAL A 151 -0.10 12.95 4.76
CA VAL A 151 -0.76 11.86 5.48
C VAL A 151 0.21 11.22 6.47
N SER A 152 1.43 10.90 6.02
CA SER A 152 2.47 10.35 6.90
C SER A 152 2.78 11.27 8.08
N LYS A 153 2.95 12.58 7.83
CA LYS A 153 3.19 13.59 8.86
C LYS A 153 2.14 13.54 9.96
N TYR A 154 0.86 13.63 9.58
CA TYR A 154 -0.21 13.71 10.58
C TYR A 154 -0.44 12.39 11.31
N VAL A 155 -0.25 11.25 10.64
CA VAL A 155 -0.29 9.94 11.32
C VAL A 155 0.89 9.78 12.27
N CYS A 156 2.12 10.13 11.85
CA CYS A 156 3.31 10.06 12.70
C CYS A 156 3.21 10.99 13.92
N ILE A 157 2.62 12.18 13.80
CA ILE A 157 2.36 13.07 14.95
C ILE A 157 1.50 12.33 15.98
N ARG A 158 0.41 11.67 15.57
CA ARG A 158 -0.47 10.91 16.48
C ARG A 158 0.23 9.69 17.08
N MET A 159 0.99 8.94 16.29
CA MET A 159 1.78 7.81 16.80
C MET A 159 2.80 8.26 17.85
N ARG A 160 3.48 9.40 17.60
CA ARG A 160 4.44 9.99 18.54
C ARG A 160 3.77 10.40 19.84
N GLU A 161 2.65 11.13 19.77
CA GLU A 161 1.88 11.58 20.95
C GLU A 161 1.37 10.38 21.78
N ALA A 162 0.99 9.29 21.12
CA ALA A 162 0.51 8.07 21.76
C ALA A 162 1.64 7.13 22.24
N HIS A 163 2.91 7.43 21.94
CA HIS A 163 4.10 6.66 22.36
C HIS A 163 4.09 5.16 21.99
N HIS A 164 3.33 4.73 20.98
CA HIS A 164 3.23 3.29 20.65
C HIS A 164 4.02 2.85 19.41
N GLY A 165 4.66 3.81 18.69
CA GLY A 165 5.35 3.51 17.44
C GLY A 165 4.41 3.16 16.28
N GLY A 166 4.92 2.45 15.27
CA GLY A 166 4.09 2.04 14.12
C GLY A 166 4.89 1.66 12.87
N SER A 167 4.17 1.36 11.79
CA SER A 167 4.74 1.01 10.49
C SER A 167 4.11 1.81 9.36
N ILE A 168 4.91 2.55 8.62
CA ILE A 168 4.50 3.29 7.43
C ILE A 168 5.00 2.54 6.20
N ILE A 169 4.11 2.24 5.27
CA ILE A 169 4.42 1.61 3.98
C ILE A 169 4.02 2.58 2.87
N ASN A 170 4.98 3.04 2.11
CA ASN A 170 4.74 3.91 0.96
C ASN A 170 4.71 3.07 -0.32
N ILE A 171 3.61 3.10 -1.07
CA ILE A 171 3.52 2.45 -2.38
C ILE A 171 4.10 3.39 -3.43
N SER A 172 5.37 3.12 -3.80
CA SER A 172 6.04 3.82 -4.88
C SER A 172 5.78 3.10 -6.22
N SER A 173 6.82 2.87 -7.01
CA SER A 173 6.81 2.13 -8.28
C SER A 173 8.24 1.84 -8.69
N ILE A 174 8.45 0.81 -9.52
CA ILE A 174 9.73 0.63 -10.23
C ILE A 174 10.10 1.86 -11.07
N VAL A 175 9.11 2.64 -11.53
CA VAL A 175 9.33 3.88 -12.31
C VAL A 175 10.09 4.95 -11.50
N GLY A 176 10.09 4.87 -10.19
CA GLY A 176 10.89 5.71 -9.29
C GLY A 176 12.31 5.22 -9.05
N LEU A 177 12.78 4.20 -9.77
CA LEU A 177 14.10 3.61 -9.65
C LEU A 177 14.93 3.90 -10.91
N ASP A 178 16.26 3.91 -10.80
CA ASP A 178 17.18 4.25 -11.89
C ASP A 178 16.99 3.39 -13.16
N ARG A 179 16.49 2.17 -13.01
CA ARG A 179 16.28 1.23 -14.12
C ARG A 179 14.81 1.03 -14.53
N GLY A 180 13.90 1.71 -13.87
CA GLY A 180 12.45 1.59 -14.12
C GLY A 180 11.86 2.80 -14.84
N GLN A 181 12.68 3.73 -15.29
CA GLN A 181 12.22 4.98 -15.89
C GLN A 181 11.36 4.75 -17.14
N LEU A 182 10.26 5.48 -17.21
CA LEU A 182 9.26 5.32 -18.25
C LEU A 182 9.12 6.60 -19.07
N PRO A 183 9.51 6.59 -20.36
CA PRO A 183 9.28 7.72 -21.26
C PRO A 183 7.80 8.14 -21.28
N GLY A 184 7.57 9.44 -21.29
CA GLY A 184 6.22 10.03 -21.25
C GLY A 184 5.57 10.09 -19.87
N ALA A 185 6.27 9.69 -18.81
CA ALA A 185 5.75 9.69 -17.44
C ALA A 185 6.56 10.59 -16.49
N LEU A 186 7.04 11.76 -16.96
CA LEU A 186 7.96 12.62 -16.21
C LEU A 186 7.46 12.96 -14.80
N ALA A 187 6.26 13.52 -14.66
CA ALA A 187 5.70 13.90 -13.37
C ALA A 187 5.50 12.69 -12.45
N TYR A 188 5.03 11.56 -13.02
CA TYR A 188 4.85 10.32 -12.28
C TYR A 188 6.18 9.76 -11.78
N ALA A 189 7.17 9.60 -12.66
CA ALA A 189 8.49 9.08 -12.33
C ALA A 189 9.14 9.93 -11.23
N THR A 190 9.18 11.25 -11.42
CA THR A 190 9.74 12.19 -10.45
C THR A 190 9.02 12.09 -9.10
N SER A 191 7.69 12.02 -9.09
CA SER A 191 6.93 11.88 -7.84
C SER A 191 7.25 10.57 -7.11
N LYS A 192 7.40 9.45 -7.84
CA LYS A 192 7.71 8.14 -7.25
C LYS A 192 9.16 8.02 -6.78
N THR A 193 10.11 8.66 -7.46
CA THR A 193 11.49 8.82 -6.98
C THR A 193 11.50 9.65 -5.67
N GLY A 194 10.74 10.74 -5.64
CA GLY A 194 10.57 11.56 -4.42
C GLY A 194 10.01 10.74 -3.24
N VAL A 195 9.07 9.82 -3.48
CA VAL A 195 8.54 8.93 -2.43
C VAL A 195 9.60 7.97 -1.90
N VAL A 196 10.51 7.47 -2.75
CA VAL A 196 11.65 6.64 -2.30
C VAL A 196 12.57 7.43 -1.36
N THR A 197 12.91 8.65 -1.73
CA THR A 197 13.74 9.53 -0.89
C THR A 197 13.01 9.91 0.40
N LEU A 198 11.73 10.28 0.32
CA LEU A 198 10.87 10.56 1.47
C LEU A 198 10.88 9.38 2.47
N THR A 199 10.77 8.15 1.96
CA THR A 199 10.81 6.93 2.78
C THR A 199 12.09 6.83 3.58
N LYS A 200 13.25 7.04 2.94
CA LYS A 200 14.57 6.92 3.57
C LYS A 200 14.78 7.99 4.64
N VAL A 201 14.48 9.27 4.32
CA VAL A 201 14.64 10.38 5.26
C VAL A 201 13.70 10.22 6.45
N MET A 202 12.43 9.90 6.22
CA MET A 202 11.48 9.65 7.31
C MET A 202 11.90 8.45 8.18
N ALA A 203 12.48 7.39 7.60
CA ALA A 203 12.95 6.26 8.38
C ALA A 203 14.06 6.65 9.38
N LEU A 204 14.96 7.54 8.97
CA LEU A 204 16.03 8.06 9.84
C LEU A 204 15.45 8.89 11.01
N GLU A 205 14.53 9.80 10.71
CA GLU A 205 14.01 10.73 11.71
C GLU A 205 12.95 10.10 12.63
N MET A 206 12.09 9.23 12.07
CA MET A 206 10.99 8.63 12.83
C MET A 206 11.42 7.45 13.71
N GLY A 207 12.63 6.93 13.52
CA GLY A 207 13.18 5.85 14.33
C GLY A 207 13.21 6.16 15.83
N ALA A 208 13.47 7.42 16.21
CA ALA A 208 13.42 7.88 17.60
C ALA A 208 12.06 7.65 18.27
N TYR A 209 10.99 7.58 17.50
CA TYR A 209 9.62 7.33 17.96
C TYR A 209 9.17 5.89 17.74
N LYS A 210 10.08 4.97 17.41
CA LYS A 210 9.79 3.56 17.09
C LYS A 210 8.83 3.41 15.90
N ILE A 211 8.83 4.36 14.98
CA ILE A 211 8.05 4.33 13.74
C ILE A 211 8.98 3.89 12.62
N ARG A 212 8.66 2.77 11.99
CA ARG A 212 9.37 2.25 10.82
C ARG A 212 8.76 2.81 9.54
N VAL A 213 9.58 3.11 8.55
CA VAL A 213 9.11 3.62 7.25
C VAL A 213 9.79 2.85 6.14
N ASN A 214 9.02 2.16 5.31
CA ASN A 214 9.52 1.38 4.17
C ASN A 214 8.72 1.71 2.91
N SER A 215 9.27 1.41 1.75
CA SER A 215 8.52 1.48 0.49
C SER A 215 8.40 0.12 -0.19
N ILE A 216 7.28 -0.07 -0.87
CA ILE A 216 7.07 -1.14 -1.84
C ILE A 216 7.00 -0.48 -3.21
N ASN A 217 7.84 -0.94 -4.13
CA ASN A 217 7.96 -0.41 -5.49
C ASN A 217 7.51 -1.49 -6.47
N PRO A 218 6.21 -1.63 -6.72
CA PRO A 218 5.69 -2.67 -7.60
C PRO A 218 6.13 -2.46 -9.05
N GLY A 219 6.36 -3.56 -9.76
CA GLY A 219 6.36 -3.62 -11.21
C GLY A 219 4.96 -3.46 -11.79
N ILE A 220 4.65 -4.20 -12.85
CA ILE A 220 3.32 -4.16 -13.46
C ILE A 220 2.38 -5.13 -12.71
N PHE A 221 1.38 -4.56 -12.06
CA PHE A 221 0.30 -5.27 -11.36
C PHE A 221 -1.05 -4.88 -11.93
N ARG A 222 -2.03 -5.79 -11.90
CA ARG A 222 -3.41 -5.49 -12.31
C ARG A 222 -4.05 -4.51 -11.33
N SER A 223 -4.50 -3.36 -11.86
CA SER A 223 -5.16 -2.30 -11.08
C SER A 223 -5.98 -1.39 -12.00
N GLU A 224 -6.78 -0.45 -11.45
CA GLU A 224 -7.44 0.57 -12.27
C GLU A 224 -6.42 1.39 -13.10
N ILE A 225 -5.28 1.73 -12.52
CA ILE A 225 -4.21 2.51 -13.18
C ILE A 225 -3.61 1.75 -14.39
N THR A 226 -3.53 0.43 -14.30
CA THR A 226 -2.91 -0.41 -15.35
C THR A 226 -3.94 -1.08 -16.26
N LYS A 227 -5.25 -0.90 -16.06
CA LYS A 227 -6.31 -1.58 -16.81
C LYS A 227 -6.13 -1.41 -18.33
N GLY A 228 -6.04 -0.17 -18.80
CA GLY A 228 -5.86 0.10 -20.24
C GLY A 228 -4.54 -0.42 -20.82
N LEU A 229 -3.51 -0.61 -19.99
CA LEU A 229 -2.26 -1.27 -20.38
C LEU A 229 -2.45 -2.79 -20.46
N MET A 230 -3.13 -3.38 -19.49
CA MET A 230 -3.41 -4.83 -19.44
C MET A 230 -4.30 -5.34 -20.59
N GLU A 231 -5.05 -4.46 -21.22
CA GLU A 231 -5.89 -4.76 -22.39
C GLU A 231 -5.11 -4.77 -23.72
N LYS A 232 -3.79 -4.48 -23.68
CA LYS A 232 -2.95 -4.46 -24.89
C LYS A 232 -2.35 -5.82 -25.18
N ASP A 233 -2.67 -6.42 -26.32
CA ASP A 233 -2.20 -7.76 -26.74
C ASP A 233 -0.67 -7.88 -26.71
N TRP A 234 0.04 -6.81 -27.07
CA TRP A 234 1.51 -6.81 -27.08
C TRP A 234 2.14 -6.89 -25.69
N LEU A 235 1.38 -6.60 -24.61
CA LEU A 235 1.95 -6.55 -23.25
C LEU A 235 2.42 -7.93 -22.78
N ASN A 236 1.71 -9.00 -23.11
CA ASN A 236 2.15 -10.37 -22.78
C ASN A 236 3.50 -10.68 -23.43
N ASN A 237 3.65 -10.34 -24.71
CA ASN A 237 4.90 -10.53 -25.44
C ASN A 237 6.05 -9.71 -24.83
N VAL A 238 5.75 -8.51 -24.30
CA VAL A 238 6.75 -7.69 -23.58
C VAL A 238 7.15 -8.37 -22.27
N ALA A 239 6.20 -8.88 -21.47
CA ALA A 239 6.53 -9.57 -20.23
C ALA A 239 7.38 -10.82 -20.46
N GLU A 240 7.07 -11.60 -21.49
CA GLU A 240 7.84 -12.80 -21.85
C GLU A 240 9.30 -12.48 -22.23
N ARG A 241 9.53 -11.31 -22.85
CA ARG A 241 10.85 -10.91 -23.31
C ARG A 241 11.66 -10.12 -22.30
N THR A 242 11.01 -9.34 -21.42
CA THR A 242 11.67 -8.39 -20.54
C THR A 242 11.64 -8.77 -19.06
N SER A 243 10.70 -9.63 -18.66
CA SER A 243 10.59 -10.08 -17.27
C SER A 243 11.27 -11.44 -17.10
N PRO A 244 12.29 -11.58 -16.24
CA PRO A 244 12.93 -12.86 -15.97
C PRO A 244 11.96 -13.97 -15.55
N LEU A 245 10.91 -13.65 -14.78
CA LEU A 245 9.88 -14.62 -14.40
C LEU A 245 8.74 -14.76 -15.42
N ARG A 246 8.80 -14.03 -16.54
CA ARG A 246 7.83 -14.09 -17.65
C ARG A 246 6.36 -13.96 -17.22
N THR A 247 6.10 -13.13 -16.22
CA THR A 247 4.76 -12.98 -15.62
C THR A 247 4.51 -11.55 -15.14
N PHE A 248 3.23 -11.23 -14.94
CA PHE A 248 2.79 -10.02 -14.24
C PHE A 248 2.37 -10.36 -12.83
N GLY A 249 2.51 -9.38 -11.91
CA GLY A 249 2.13 -9.55 -10.52
C GLY A 249 0.60 -9.55 -10.31
N ALA A 250 0.13 -10.46 -9.46
CA ALA A 250 -1.13 -10.32 -8.78
C ALA A 250 -0.88 -9.68 -7.40
N THR A 251 -1.74 -8.75 -6.98
CA THR A 251 -1.57 -8.02 -5.71
C THR A 251 -1.53 -8.98 -4.54
N ASP A 252 -2.48 -9.90 -4.49
CA ASP A 252 -2.47 -11.03 -3.57
C ASP A 252 -1.90 -12.27 -4.31
N PRO A 253 -0.88 -12.95 -3.78
CA PRO A 253 -0.21 -12.74 -2.51
C PRO A 253 1.01 -11.79 -2.55
N ALA A 254 1.48 -11.37 -3.70
CA ALA A 254 2.82 -10.79 -3.87
C ALA A 254 3.02 -9.49 -3.05
N LEU A 255 2.05 -8.59 -3.04
CA LEU A 255 2.13 -7.33 -2.31
C LEU A 255 1.47 -7.42 -0.94
N THR A 256 0.35 -8.15 -0.84
CA THR A 256 -0.42 -8.23 0.41
C THR A 256 0.35 -8.93 1.52
N LYS A 257 1.03 -10.04 1.23
CA LYS A 257 1.82 -10.76 2.25
C LYS A 257 3.06 -9.99 2.67
N LEU A 258 3.69 -9.27 1.73
CA LEU A 258 4.79 -8.35 2.07
C LEU A 258 4.29 -7.23 2.98
N ALA A 259 3.13 -6.64 2.70
CA ALA A 259 2.54 -5.62 3.56
C ALA A 259 2.21 -6.16 4.97
N ARG A 260 1.65 -7.38 5.09
CA ARG A 260 1.45 -8.04 6.40
C ARG A 260 2.75 -8.14 7.18
N TYR A 261 3.80 -8.69 6.55
CA TYR A 261 5.12 -8.82 7.18
C TYR A 261 5.65 -7.48 7.66
N LEU A 262 5.57 -6.43 6.83
CA LEU A 262 6.05 -5.10 7.19
C LEU A 262 5.22 -4.41 8.29
N ILE A 263 3.95 -4.77 8.45
CA ILE A 263 3.11 -4.28 9.55
C ILE A 263 3.39 -5.04 10.84
N HIS A 264 3.68 -6.34 10.76
CA HIS A 264 3.91 -7.19 11.90
C HIS A 264 5.18 -6.81 12.68
N ASP A 265 5.19 -7.02 13.98
CA ASP A 265 6.30 -6.64 14.87
C ASP A 265 7.59 -7.45 14.61
N MET A 266 7.52 -8.60 13.93
CA MET A 266 8.71 -9.35 13.52
C MET A 266 9.58 -8.57 12.52
N SER A 267 9.05 -7.60 11.80
CA SER A 267 9.81 -6.70 10.94
C SER A 267 10.39 -5.47 11.67
N ARG A 268 10.47 -5.52 13.01
CA ARG A 268 10.94 -4.39 13.85
C ARG A 268 12.35 -3.87 13.51
N TYR A 269 13.18 -4.68 12.86
CA TYR A 269 14.53 -4.30 12.44
C TYR A 269 14.59 -3.82 10.99
N ILE A 270 13.43 -3.67 10.31
CA ILE A 270 13.34 -3.27 8.91
C ILE A 270 12.75 -1.86 8.81
N SER A 271 13.58 -0.89 8.46
CA SER A 271 13.19 0.50 8.21
C SER A 271 14.10 1.12 7.16
N GLY A 272 13.59 2.02 6.33
CA GLY A 272 14.32 2.68 5.24
C GLY A 272 14.52 1.83 3.98
N ASN A 273 13.94 0.63 3.92
CA ASN A 273 14.11 -0.29 2.82
C ASN A 273 13.16 -0.01 1.66
N VAL A 274 13.63 -0.39 0.47
CA VAL A 274 12.87 -0.35 -0.79
C VAL A 274 12.71 -1.78 -1.27
N PHE A 275 11.48 -2.30 -1.21
CA PHE A 275 11.14 -3.63 -1.68
C PHE A 275 10.64 -3.56 -3.12
N ILE A 276 11.21 -4.37 -4.01
CA ILE A 276 10.97 -4.32 -5.46
C ILE A 276 10.35 -5.63 -5.95
N PRO A 277 9.02 -5.82 -5.79
CA PRO A 277 8.31 -6.96 -6.36
C PRO A 277 7.96 -6.69 -7.83
N ASP A 278 8.85 -7.05 -8.76
CA ASP A 278 8.76 -6.72 -10.18
C ASP A 278 9.10 -7.88 -11.13
N ALA A 279 9.18 -9.10 -10.63
CA ALA A 279 9.58 -10.28 -11.39
C ALA A 279 10.99 -10.18 -12.01
N GLY A 280 11.86 -9.31 -11.46
CA GLY A 280 13.23 -9.12 -11.90
C GLY A 280 13.41 -8.10 -13.04
N VAL A 281 12.35 -7.40 -13.44
CA VAL A 281 12.39 -6.45 -14.59
C VAL A 281 13.46 -5.37 -14.42
N THR A 282 13.67 -4.87 -13.20
CA THR A 282 14.65 -3.80 -12.94
C THR A 282 16.04 -4.30 -12.56
N LEU A 283 16.31 -5.61 -12.61
CA LEU A 283 17.64 -6.13 -12.33
C LEU A 283 18.65 -5.63 -13.39
N PRO A 284 19.90 -5.31 -12.97
CA PRO A 284 20.96 -4.97 -13.90
C PRO A 284 21.34 -6.21 -14.72
N GLY A 285 20.97 -6.22 -15.96
CA GLY A 285 21.32 -7.25 -16.93
C GLY A 285 20.97 -6.78 -18.31
N VAL A 286 21.87 -6.97 -19.26
CA VAL A 286 21.50 -6.93 -20.67
C VAL A 286 21.07 -8.34 -21.01
N PRO A 287 19.90 -8.57 -21.59
CA PRO A 287 19.52 -9.89 -22.10
C PRO A 287 20.35 -10.21 -23.34
N ILE A 288 21.67 -10.42 -23.09
CA ILE A 288 22.63 -10.78 -24.15
C ILE A 288 22.31 -12.17 -24.69
N PHE A 289 21.59 -12.96 -23.88
CA PHE A 289 21.22 -14.34 -24.19
C PHE A 289 19.71 -14.51 -24.35
N SER A 290 19.07 -13.57 -25.05
CA SER A 290 17.62 -13.68 -25.37
C SER A 290 17.28 -14.88 -26.26
N SER A 291 18.26 -15.67 -26.63
CA SER A 291 18.13 -16.92 -27.38
C SER A 291 18.16 -18.18 -26.49
N LEU A 292 18.26 -18.04 -25.19
CA LEU A 292 18.16 -19.15 -24.24
C LEU A 292 16.73 -19.43 -23.80
#